data_1040d676c5cafab0c1818bcbd61be3ac
#
_entry.id   1040d676c5cafab0c1818bcbd61be3ac
#
_cell.length_a   1.000
_cell.length_b   1.000
_cell.length_c   1.000
_cell.angle_alpha   90.00
_cell.angle_beta   90.00
_cell.angle_gamma   90.00
#
_symmetry.space_group_name_H-M   'P 1'
#
loop_
_entity.id
_entity.type
_entity.pdbx_description
1 polymer ?
#
loop_
_entity_poly.entity_id
_entity_poly.type
_entity_poly.pdbx_seq_one_letter_code
_entity_poly.pdbx_strand_id
1 'polypeptide(L)'
;MRIKKATTGLSKTETAELRAAEEWAEHNPMIGTRGVRLGVVKPGLYAMQVKALMAAAASLRRKGKNPIVEVMIPLTVNREELSLARGWAQTEIDKAVKGLKNKPHVTIGTMIETPRAALCADQIGRAHV
;
A
#
# COMPACT_ATOMS: atom_id res chain seq x y z
N MET A 1 22.97 -0.56 9.77
CA MET A 1 23.76 -1.79 9.55
C MET A 1 24.61 -1.60 8.31
N ARG A 2 25.93 -1.39 8.42
CA ARG A 2 26.82 -1.27 7.25
C ARG A 2 27.12 -2.67 6.73
N ILE A 3 26.59 -3.00 5.55
CA ILE A 3 26.99 -4.21 4.82
C ILE A 3 28.44 -4.02 4.42
N LYS A 4 29.36 -4.80 5.03
CA LYS A 4 30.75 -4.84 4.57
C LYS A 4 30.73 -5.37 3.14
N LYS A 5 31.19 -4.56 2.19
CA LYS A 5 31.46 -4.98 0.82
C LYS A 5 32.55 -6.06 0.83
N ALA A 6 32.15 -7.32 0.80
CA ALA A 6 33.02 -8.38 0.31
C ALA A 6 32.95 -8.34 -1.22
N THR A 7 33.90 -7.64 -1.85
CA THR A 7 33.91 -7.40 -3.31
C THR A 7 34.63 -8.48 -4.12
N THR A 8 34.98 -9.60 -3.51
CA THR A 8 35.73 -10.68 -4.18
C THR A 8 34.95 -11.99 -4.05
N GLY A 9 34.55 -12.56 -5.19
CA GLY A 9 33.98 -13.91 -5.26
C GLY A 9 32.46 -14.01 -5.35
N LEU A 10 31.74 -12.93 -5.66
CA LEU A 10 30.32 -12.98 -5.88
C LEU A 10 29.94 -13.69 -7.18
N SER A 11 28.99 -14.60 -7.13
CA SER A 11 28.38 -15.20 -8.31
C SER A 11 27.63 -14.13 -9.14
N LYS A 12 27.27 -14.47 -10.38
CA LYS A 12 26.47 -13.56 -11.24
C LYS A 12 25.14 -13.18 -10.59
N THR A 13 24.49 -14.11 -9.88
CA THR A 13 23.22 -13.88 -9.18
C THR A 13 23.40 -12.91 -8.02
N GLU A 14 24.38 -13.14 -7.15
CA GLU A 14 24.69 -12.27 -6.02
C GLU A 14 25.09 -10.85 -6.46
N THR A 15 25.80 -10.75 -7.59
CA THR A 15 26.15 -9.44 -8.18
C THR A 15 24.89 -8.70 -8.66
N ALA A 16 23.92 -9.39 -9.27
CA ALA A 16 22.67 -8.81 -9.72
C ALA A 16 21.79 -8.37 -8.52
N GLU A 17 21.73 -9.19 -7.47
CA GLU A 17 21.02 -8.86 -6.23
C GLU A 17 21.64 -7.65 -5.52
N LEU A 18 22.97 -7.59 -5.46
CA LEU A 18 23.68 -6.44 -4.87
C LEU A 18 23.40 -5.15 -5.65
N ARG A 19 23.45 -5.19 -6.99
CA ARG A 19 23.10 -4.04 -7.84
C ARG A 19 21.66 -3.60 -7.61
N ALA A 20 20.71 -4.53 -7.60
CA ALA A 20 19.33 -4.22 -7.32
C ALA A 20 19.15 -3.57 -5.93
N ALA A 21 19.85 -4.07 -4.91
CA ALA A 21 19.82 -3.50 -3.57
C ALA A 21 20.45 -2.09 -3.53
N GLU A 22 21.53 -1.84 -4.27
CA GLU A 22 22.16 -0.53 -4.37
C GLU A 22 21.29 0.48 -5.13
N GLU A 23 20.61 0.06 -6.21
CA GLU A 23 19.66 0.90 -6.96
C GLU A 23 18.44 1.31 -6.15
N TRP A 24 18.01 0.46 -5.21
CA TRP A 24 16.89 0.75 -4.30
C TRP A 24 17.31 1.43 -3.00
N ALA A 25 18.61 1.66 -2.79
CA ALA A 25 19.14 2.36 -1.63
C ALA A 25 18.84 3.87 -1.77
N GLU A 26 17.95 4.36 -0.92
CA GLU A 26 17.56 5.76 -0.91
C GLU A 26 18.49 6.59 -0.02
N HIS A 27 18.91 7.78 -0.50
CA HIS A 27 19.65 8.75 0.32
C HIS A 27 18.79 9.27 1.47
N ASN A 28 17.50 9.48 1.22
CA ASN A 28 16.51 9.82 2.24
C ASN A 28 15.35 8.82 2.17
N PRO A 29 15.34 7.79 3.04
CA PRO A 29 14.28 6.78 3.05
C PRO A 29 12.88 7.34 3.31
N MET A 30 12.76 8.51 3.93
CA MET A 30 11.47 9.13 4.25
C MET A 30 10.73 9.64 3.01
N ILE A 31 11.46 10.04 1.97
CA ILE A 31 10.91 10.60 0.73
C ILE A 31 11.15 9.72 -0.50
N GLY A 32 11.71 8.53 -0.31
CA GLY A 32 11.98 7.56 -1.37
C GLY A 32 10.72 6.89 -1.92
N THR A 33 10.92 5.86 -2.76
CA THR A 33 9.85 5.08 -3.39
C THR A 33 9.19 4.16 -2.37
N ARG A 34 8.20 4.67 -1.65
CA ARG A 34 7.44 3.96 -0.61
C ARG A 34 5.98 4.46 -0.58
N GLY A 35 5.13 3.82 0.21
CA GLY A 35 3.72 4.19 0.35
C GLY A 35 3.00 4.19 -1.01
N VAL A 36 2.18 5.20 -1.26
CA VAL A 36 1.42 5.30 -2.51
C VAL A 36 2.31 5.33 -3.75
N ARG A 37 3.50 5.94 -3.67
CA ARG A 37 4.47 5.96 -4.80
C ARG A 37 4.88 4.56 -5.21
N LEU A 38 5.18 3.70 -4.23
CA LEU A 38 5.50 2.29 -4.49
C LEU A 38 4.30 1.56 -5.09
N GLY A 39 3.09 1.83 -4.63
CA GLY A 39 1.86 1.28 -5.19
C GLY A 39 1.67 1.63 -6.68
N VAL A 40 2.03 2.86 -7.07
CA VAL A 40 1.97 3.32 -8.47
C VAL A 40 3.06 2.65 -9.31
N VAL A 41 4.30 2.59 -8.82
CA VAL A 41 5.46 2.01 -9.54
C VAL A 41 5.37 0.48 -9.65
N LYS A 42 4.69 -0.17 -8.70
CA LYS A 42 4.47 -1.62 -8.68
C LYS A 42 2.97 -1.92 -8.73
N PRO A 43 2.35 -1.88 -9.92
CA PRO A 43 0.93 -2.16 -10.08
C PRO A 43 0.54 -3.51 -9.49
N GLY A 44 -0.61 -3.56 -8.81
CA GLY A 44 -1.12 -4.76 -8.16
C GLY A 44 -0.65 -4.98 -6.73
N LEU A 45 0.36 -4.25 -6.23
CA LEU A 45 0.85 -4.41 -4.86
C LEU A 45 -0.26 -4.17 -3.82
N TYR A 46 -0.96 -3.05 -3.91
CA TYR A 46 -2.05 -2.74 -2.98
C TYR A 46 -3.25 -3.66 -3.15
N ALA A 47 -3.59 -4.01 -4.38
CA ALA A 47 -4.65 -4.98 -4.64
C ALA A 47 -4.35 -6.33 -3.98
N MET A 48 -3.12 -6.82 -4.08
CA MET A 48 -2.67 -8.06 -3.43
C MET A 48 -2.78 -7.98 -1.90
N GLN A 49 -2.32 -6.88 -1.29
CA GLN A 49 -2.37 -6.68 0.15
C GLN A 49 -3.82 -6.58 0.67
N VAL A 50 -4.66 -5.78 0.01
CA VAL A 50 -6.08 -5.63 0.38
C VAL A 50 -6.84 -6.94 0.17
N LYS A 51 -6.55 -7.68 -0.91
CA LYS A 51 -7.12 -9.02 -1.13
C LYS A 51 -6.82 -9.98 0.03
N ALA A 52 -5.59 -10.00 0.51
CA ALA A 52 -5.18 -10.85 1.64
C ALA A 52 -5.89 -10.43 2.94
N LEU A 53 -5.92 -9.13 3.24
CA LEU A 53 -6.61 -8.56 4.39
C LEU A 53 -8.11 -8.91 4.36
N MET A 54 -8.76 -8.69 3.24
CA MET A 54 -10.19 -8.95 3.10
C MET A 54 -10.54 -10.44 3.10
N ALA A 55 -9.67 -11.32 2.63
CA ALA A 55 -9.84 -12.75 2.77
C ALA A 55 -9.85 -13.19 4.25
N ALA A 56 -8.98 -12.62 5.06
CA ALA A 56 -8.96 -12.85 6.51
C ALA A 56 -10.23 -12.31 7.19
N ALA A 57 -10.66 -11.09 6.86
CA ALA A 57 -11.89 -10.50 7.38
C ALA A 57 -13.14 -11.34 7.01
N ALA A 58 -13.24 -11.76 5.77
CA ALA A 58 -14.34 -12.63 5.31
C ALA A 58 -14.34 -13.98 6.03
N SER A 59 -13.17 -14.57 6.29
CA SER A 59 -13.06 -15.80 7.07
C SER A 59 -13.58 -15.63 8.50
N LEU A 60 -13.22 -14.52 9.16
CA LEU A 60 -13.72 -14.17 10.49
C LEU A 60 -15.25 -13.98 10.49
N ARG A 61 -15.80 -13.31 9.47
CA ARG A 61 -17.26 -13.14 9.35
C ARG A 61 -17.98 -14.47 9.23
N ARG A 62 -17.48 -15.42 8.44
CA ARG A 62 -18.05 -16.78 8.34
C ARG A 62 -18.03 -17.52 9.68
N LYS A 63 -17.09 -17.21 10.57
CA LYS A 63 -16.98 -17.74 11.94
C LYS A 63 -17.83 -16.96 12.96
N GLY A 64 -18.71 -16.06 12.52
CA GLY A 64 -19.58 -15.27 13.39
C GLY A 64 -18.89 -14.10 14.10
N LYS A 65 -17.63 -13.80 13.77
CA LYS A 65 -16.91 -12.64 14.31
C LYS A 65 -17.30 -11.36 13.56
N ASN A 66 -17.04 -10.21 14.16
CA ASN A 66 -17.34 -8.90 13.57
C ASN A 66 -16.06 -8.04 13.40
N PRO A 67 -15.19 -8.36 12.42
CA PRO A 67 -13.99 -7.56 12.19
C PRO A 67 -14.37 -6.17 11.67
N ILE A 68 -13.69 -5.15 12.17
CA ILE A 68 -13.65 -3.80 11.63
C ILE A 68 -12.34 -3.67 10.87
N VAL A 69 -12.39 -3.21 9.64
CA VAL A 69 -11.22 -3.11 8.76
C VAL A 69 -11.01 -1.65 8.37
N GLU A 70 -9.83 -1.13 8.65
CA GLU A 70 -9.42 0.22 8.26
C GLU A 70 -8.18 0.13 7.38
N VAL A 71 -8.28 0.62 6.15
CA VAL A 71 -7.18 0.66 5.18
C VAL A 71 -6.66 2.09 5.11
N MET A 72 -5.42 2.31 5.49
CA MET A 72 -4.77 3.62 5.48
C MET A 72 -3.76 3.69 4.34
N ILE A 73 -3.94 4.65 3.42
CA ILE A 73 -3.01 4.91 2.30
C ILE A 73 -1.97 5.94 2.75
N PRO A 74 -0.69 5.57 2.87
CA PRO A 74 0.35 6.48 3.34
C PRO A 74 0.97 7.29 2.20
N LEU A 75 1.58 8.43 2.54
CA LEU A 75 2.37 9.29 1.66
C LEU A 75 1.63 9.85 0.45
N THR A 76 0.32 9.99 0.54
CA THR A 76 -0.49 10.65 -0.49
C THR A 76 -0.10 12.10 -0.63
N VAL A 77 0.06 12.57 -1.85
CA VAL A 77 0.49 13.93 -2.17
C VAL A 77 -0.63 14.74 -2.82
N ASN A 78 -1.51 14.08 -3.59
CA ASN A 78 -2.61 14.72 -4.28
C ASN A 78 -3.85 13.81 -4.36
N ARG A 79 -4.93 14.38 -4.89
CA ARG A 79 -6.22 13.70 -5.04
C ARG A 79 -6.15 12.50 -5.98
N GLU A 80 -5.40 12.63 -7.07
CA GLU A 80 -5.33 11.62 -8.14
C GLU A 80 -4.67 10.34 -7.62
N GLU A 81 -3.59 10.47 -6.87
CA GLU A 81 -2.92 9.33 -6.22
C GLU A 81 -3.85 8.60 -5.25
N LEU A 82 -4.59 9.35 -4.41
CA LEU A 82 -5.54 8.74 -3.48
C LEU A 82 -6.68 8.06 -4.22
N SER A 83 -7.25 8.71 -5.22
CA SER A 83 -8.34 8.15 -6.03
C SER A 83 -7.93 6.83 -6.69
N LEU A 84 -6.72 6.78 -7.24
CA LEU A 84 -6.17 5.59 -7.87
C LEU A 84 -5.98 4.45 -6.85
N ALA A 85 -5.31 4.72 -5.73
CA ALA A 85 -5.06 3.72 -4.68
C ALA A 85 -6.36 3.24 -4.03
N ARG A 86 -7.32 4.14 -3.80
CA ARG A 86 -8.65 3.82 -3.31
C ARG A 86 -9.42 2.91 -4.28
N GLY A 87 -9.33 3.18 -5.58
CA GLY A 87 -9.96 2.35 -6.61
C GLY A 87 -9.45 0.91 -6.60
N TRP A 88 -8.15 0.71 -6.44
CA TRP A 88 -7.56 -0.64 -6.31
C TRP A 88 -8.06 -1.35 -5.04
N ALA A 89 -8.05 -0.65 -3.90
CA ALA A 89 -8.52 -1.19 -2.64
C ALA A 89 -10.02 -1.53 -2.69
N GLN A 90 -10.85 -0.61 -3.19
CA GLN A 90 -12.30 -0.79 -3.29
C GLN A 90 -12.66 -1.99 -4.16
N THR A 91 -11.98 -2.16 -5.30
CA THR A 91 -12.19 -3.30 -6.19
C THR A 91 -12.00 -4.64 -5.47
N GLU A 92 -10.96 -4.77 -4.66
CA GLU A 92 -10.70 -6.01 -3.92
C GLU A 92 -11.64 -6.20 -2.72
N ILE A 93 -12.04 -5.10 -2.07
CA ILE A 93 -13.07 -5.11 -1.02
C ILE A 93 -14.39 -5.65 -1.60
N ASP A 94 -14.85 -5.09 -2.72
CA ASP A 94 -16.12 -5.46 -3.35
C ASP A 94 -16.12 -6.94 -3.78
N LYS A 95 -15.01 -7.42 -4.33
CA LYS A 95 -14.85 -8.84 -4.66
C LYS A 95 -14.96 -9.74 -3.41
N ALA A 96 -14.30 -9.34 -2.32
CA ALA A 96 -14.23 -10.15 -1.11
C ALA A 96 -15.55 -10.22 -0.34
N VAL A 97 -16.36 -9.15 -0.40
CA VAL A 97 -17.67 -9.12 0.30
C VAL A 97 -18.82 -9.63 -0.54
N LYS A 98 -18.57 -9.95 -1.81
CA LYS A 98 -19.59 -10.50 -2.71
C LYS A 98 -20.13 -11.83 -2.17
N GLY A 99 -21.43 -11.90 -2.01
CA GLY A 99 -22.12 -13.11 -1.48
C GLY A 99 -22.07 -13.30 0.04
N LEU A 100 -21.46 -12.37 0.80
CA LEU A 100 -21.56 -12.39 2.25
C LEU A 100 -22.91 -11.78 2.70
N LYS A 101 -23.67 -12.52 3.52
CA LYS A 101 -24.92 -12.02 4.14
C LYS A 101 -24.64 -10.83 5.06
N ASN A 102 -23.59 -10.93 5.87
CA ASN A 102 -23.14 -9.88 6.78
C ASN A 102 -21.76 -9.41 6.36
N LYS A 103 -21.66 -8.25 5.76
CA LYS A 103 -20.38 -7.65 5.32
C LYS A 103 -19.62 -7.09 6.52
N PRO A 104 -18.28 -7.17 6.54
CA PRO A 104 -17.47 -6.43 7.51
C PRO A 104 -17.61 -4.92 7.27
N HIS A 105 -17.47 -4.13 8.33
CA HIS A 105 -17.31 -2.69 8.18
C HIS A 105 -15.90 -2.42 7.66
N VAL A 106 -15.79 -1.68 6.55
CA VAL A 106 -14.51 -1.35 5.92
C VAL A 106 -14.48 0.13 5.60
N THR A 107 -13.41 0.81 6.02
CA THR A 107 -13.13 2.19 5.66
C THR A 107 -11.77 2.30 4.98
N ILE A 108 -11.65 3.26 4.05
CA ILE A 108 -10.38 3.58 3.40
C ILE A 108 -10.06 5.03 3.74
N GLY A 109 -8.90 5.26 4.33
CA GLY A 109 -8.40 6.58 4.70
C GLY A 109 -7.03 6.86 4.10
N THR A 110 -6.52 8.05 4.37
CA THR A 110 -5.16 8.44 3.99
C THR A 110 -4.48 9.22 5.10
N MET A 111 -3.16 9.28 5.05
CA MET A 111 -2.36 10.15 5.91
C MET A 111 -2.12 11.49 5.23
N ILE A 112 -2.38 12.59 5.95
CA ILE A 112 -1.95 13.93 5.56
C ILE A 112 -0.61 14.20 6.24
N GLU A 113 0.47 13.77 5.61
CA GLU A 113 1.82 13.74 6.21
C GLU A 113 2.90 14.34 5.31
N THR A 114 2.52 14.81 4.12
CA THR A 114 3.42 15.55 3.24
C THR A 114 3.01 17.02 3.19
N PRO A 115 3.95 17.98 3.01
CA PRO A 115 3.61 19.40 2.95
C PRO A 115 2.57 19.74 1.89
N ARG A 116 2.67 19.15 0.70
CA ARG A 116 1.69 19.35 -0.36
C ARG A 116 0.31 18.80 0.03
N ALA A 117 0.24 17.62 0.64
CA ALA A 117 -1.03 17.05 1.09
C ALA A 117 -1.73 17.95 2.11
N ALA A 118 -0.98 18.60 3.00
CA ALA A 118 -1.53 19.55 3.96
C ALA A 118 -2.14 20.79 3.26
N LEU A 119 -1.46 21.31 2.23
CA LEU A 119 -1.95 22.47 1.46
C LEU A 119 -3.16 22.12 0.57
N CYS A 120 -3.30 20.87 0.15
CA CYS A 120 -4.37 20.39 -0.73
C CYS A 120 -5.36 19.44 -0.01
N ALA A 121 -5.43 19.51 1.31
CA ALA A 121 -6.23 18.59 2.12
C ALA A 121 -7.72 18.60 1.76
N ASP A 122 -8.25 19.75 1.37
CA ASP A 122 -9.63 19.90 0.89
C ASP A 122 -9.89 19.10 -0.40
N GLN A 123 -8.92 19.04 -1.30
CA GLN A 123 -9.02 18.28 -2.55
C GLN A 123 -8.87 16.78 -2.29
N ILE A 124 -7.92 16.40 -1.41
CA ILE A 124 -7.71 15.01 -1.00
C ILE A 124 -8.96 14.48 -0.29
N GLY A 125 -9.58 15.28 0.59
CA GLY A 125 -10.82 14.92 1.26
C GLY A 125 -11.96 14.58 0.30
N ARG A 126 -12.06 15.26 -0.83
CA ARG A 126 -13.07 14.97 -1.86
C ARG A 126 -12.84 13.65 -2.63
N ALA A 127 -11.69 13.04 -2.53
CA ALA A 127 -11.45 11.70 -3.09
C ALA A 127 -12.08 10.56 -2.27
N HIS A 128 -12.66 10.88 -1.10
CA HIS A 128 -13.35 9.94 -0.22
C HIS A 128 -14.87 9.87 -0.46
N VAL A 129 -15.41 10.78 -1.23
CA VAL A 129 -16.86 10.89 -1.54
C VAL A 129 -17.20 10.15 -2.81
#